data_9e8ef63394806bc6b1ede122a4c9b3d1
#
_entry.id   9e8ef63394806bc6b1ede122a4c9b3d1
#
_cell.length_a   1.000
_cell.length_b   1.000
_cell.length_c   1.000
_cell.angle_alpha   90.00
_cell.angle_beta   90.00
_cell.angle_gamma   90.00
#
_symmetry.space_group_name_H-M   'P 1'
#
loop_
_entity.id
_entity.type
_entity.pdbx_description
1 polymer ?
#
loop_
_entity_poly.entity_id
_entity_poly.type
_entity_poly.pdbx_seq_one_letter_code
_entity_poly.pdbx_strand_id
1 'polypeptide(L)'
;ILSGSDVHKYTASIIFNKAEADVTKEERTEAKAHTFKPLYGGTTGTPNEMEYYKAFVEKYPKLGKWHDTLQTEAISTGVVTMYTGQQFAFPDTKRLSNGNASGAPSIKNYPVQGLAGGCVVPLALIHLQNEIVRKGITSKIINTVHDSIVLDVYPGEEEVVARMTHDAMTKVDKQFEEQYNVSWQVPLAVDLEIGKDWLDMKEYSLTNSIECNIN
;
A
#
# COMPACT_ATOMS: atom_id res chain seq x y z
N ILE A 1 1.09 12.92 3.00
CA ILE A 1 0.00 12.17 2.35
C ILE A 1 -1.32 12.91 2.57
N LEU A 2 -1.77 13.11 3.81
CA LEU A 2 -3.03 13.82 4.11
C LEU A 2 -3.06 15.28 3.61
N SER A 3 -1.91 15.90 3.41
CA SER A 3 -1.76 17.27 2.89
C SER A 3 -1.66 17.34 1.36
N GLY A 4 -1.79 16.24 0.64
CA GLY A 4 -1.61 16.18 -0.81
C GLY A 4 -0.15 16.31 -1.28
N SER A 5 0.83 16.21 -0.37
CA SER A 5 2.24 16.29 -0.74
C SER A 5 2.70 15.04 -1.49
N ASP A 6 3.42 15.23 -2.58
CA ASP A 6 4.03 14.15 -3.36
C ASP A 6 5.38 13.75 -2.73
N VAL A 7 5.36 12.66 -1.95
CA VAL A 7 6.54 12.16 -1.24
C VAL A 7 7.71 11.84 -2.17
N HIS A 8 7.44 11.34 -3.37
CA HIS A 8 8.49 11.02 -4.34
C HIS A 8 9.11 12.28 -4.95
N LYS A 9 8.28 13.30 -5.18
CA LYS A 9 8.73 14.60 -5.66
C LYS A 9 9.59 15.31 -4.61
N TYR A 10 9.17 15.24 -3.35
CA TYR A 10 9.97 15.72 -2.22
C TYR A 10 11.30 14.99 -2.09
N THR A 11 11.31 13.65 -2.18
CA THR A 11 12.55 12.85 -2.16
C THR A 11 13.49 13.25 -3.31
N ALA A 12 12.94 13.40 -4.53
CA ALA A 12 13.70 13.85 -5.69
C ALA A 12 14.33 15.22 -5.49
N SER A 13 13.59 16.18 -4.92
CA SER A 13 14.09 17.52 -4.69
C SER A 13 15.35 17.54 -3.80
N ILE A 14 15.40 16.67 -2.80
CA ILE A 14 16.56 16.54 -1.91
C ILE A 14 17.73 15.86 -2.63
N ILE A 15 17.48 14.71 -3.25
CA ILE A 15 18.54 13.90 -3.89
C ILE A 15 19.20 14.65 -5.03
N PHE A 16 18.40 15.33 -5.86
CA PHE A 16 18.88 16.09 -7.02
C PHE A 16 19.20 17.56 -6.70
N ASN A 17 19.05 17.97 -5.42
CA ASN A 17 19.34 19.32 -4.93
C ASN A 17 18.66 20.43 -5.76
N LYS A 18 17.33 20.35 -5.90
CA LYS A 18 16.50 21.31 -6.64
C LYS A 18 15.15 21.57 -5.94
N ALA A 19 14.44 22.62 -6.37
CA ALA A 19 13.09 22.87 -5.87
C ALA A 19 12.11 21.78 -6.33
N GLU A 20 11.11 21.43 -5.51
CA GLU A 20 10.09 20.43 -5.89
C GLU A 20 9.35 20.78 -7.19
N ALA A 21 9.18 22.08 -7.47
CA ALA A 21 8.55 22.56 -8.70
C ALA A 21 9.34 22.18 -9.97
N ASP A 22 10.67 22.07 -9.85
CA ASP A 22 11.59 21.82 -10.97
C ASP A 22 11.89 20.31 -11.15
N VAL A 23 11.29 19.45 -10.34
CA VAL A 23 11.46 17.99 -10.43
C VAL A 23 10.71 17.47 -11.65
N THR A 24 11.44 16.78 -12.56
CA THR A 24 10.87 16.15 -13.75
C THR A 24 10.14 14.85 -13.40
N LYS A 25 9.36 14.32 -14.35
CA LYS A 25 8.65 13.03 -14.18
C LYS A 25 9.63 11.87 -14.07
N GLU A 26 10.73 11.93 -14.81
CA GLU A 26 11.80 10.93 -14.80
C GLU A 26 12.50 10.90 -13.43
N GLU A 27 12.91 12.05 -12.92
CA GLU A 27 13.54 12.18 -11.61
C GLU A 27 12.61 11.74 -10.48
N ARG A 28 11.32 12.09 -10.57
CA ARG A 28 10.31 11.60 -9.63
C ARG A 28 10.21 10.07 -9.66
N THR A 29 10.28 9.47 -10.84
CA THR A 29 10.24 8.00 -11.01
C THR A 29 11.48 7.34 -10.42
N GLU A 30 12.66 7.89 -10.67
CA GLU A 30 13.92 7.42 -10.10
C GLU A 30 13.91 7.53 -8.57
N ALA A 31 13.41 8.64 -8.04
CA ALA A 31 13.34 8.87 -6.59
C ALA A 31 12.39 7.90 -5.84
N LYS A 32 11.50 7.16 -6.53
CA LYS A 32 10.64 6.15 -5.87
C LYS A 32 11.44 5.10 -5.11
N ALA A 33 12.50 4.57 -5.72
CA ALA A 33 13.36 3.59 -5.07
C ALA A 33 14.01 4.16 -3.80
N HIS A 34 14.45 5.41 -3.85
CA HIS A 34 15.08 6.10 -2.72
C HIS A 34 14.07 6.47 -1.62
N THR A 35 12.82 6.75 -1.96
CA THR A 35 11.76 6.98 -0.98
C THR A 35 11.48 5.72 -0.16
N PHE A 36 11.44 4.56 -0.79
CA PHE A 36 11.15 3.29 -0.11
C PHE A 36 12.36 2.69 0.61
N LYS A 37 13.56 2.98 0.17
CA LYS A 37 14.79 2.40 0.74
C LYS A 37 14.93 2.57 2.25
N PRO A 38 14.78 3.76 2.85
CA PRO A 38 14.85 3.94 4.30
C PRO A 38 13.65 3.33 5.04
N LEU A 39 12.48 3.19 4.40
CA LEU A 39 11.33 2.49 4.97
C LEU A 39 11.65 1.03 5.30
N TYR A 40 12.53 0.41 4.53
CA TYR A 40 12.99 -0.97 4.75
C TYR A 40 14.40 -1.03 5.35
N GLY A 41 14.88 0.11 5.89
CA GLY A 41 16.14 0.20 6.62
C GLY A 41 17.40 0.25 5.76
N GLY A 42 17.29 0.57 4.47
CA GLY A 42 18.43 0.84 3.61
C GLY A 42 19.02 2.22 3.87
N THR A 43 20.34 2.29 4.09
CA THR A 43 21.04 3.54 4.45
C THR A 43 22.30 3.78 3.60
N THR A 44 22.55 2.96 2.59
CA THR A 44 23.73 3.06 1.71
C THR A 44 23.38 3.75 0.39
N GLY A 45 24.32 4.50 -0.20
CA GLY A 45 24.10 5.21 -1.47
C GLY A 45 25.16 6.27 -1.70
N THR A 46 24.87 7.20 -2.59
CA THR A 46 25.65 8.42 -2.77
C THR A 46 25.62 9.32 -1.51
N PRO A 47 26.50 10.29 -1.35
CA PRO A 47 26.47 11.18 -0.19
C PRO A 47 25.11 11.85 0.05
N ASN A 48 24.47 12.38 -0.99
CA ASN A 48 23.14 13.03 -0.89
C ASN A 48 22.05 12.05 -0.48
N GLU A 49 22.08 10.83 -1.02
CA GLU A 49 21.14 9.76 -0.64
C GLU A 49 21.33 9.36 0.82
N MET A 50 22.57 9.20 1.28
CA MET A 50 22.85 8.86 2.68
C MET A 50 22.41 9.96 3.63
N GLU A 51 22.59 11.22 3.25
CA GLU A 51 22.08 12.37 4.03
C GLU A 51 20.55 12.35 4.12
N TYR A 52 19.87 12.10 3.01
CA TYR A 52 18.42 11.92 2.97
C TYR A 52 17.95 10.77 3.88
N TYR A 53 18.61 9.59 3.80
CA TYR A 53 18.23 8.43 4.62
C TYR A 53 18.42 8.69 6.12
N LYS A 54 19.50 9.40 6.49
CA LYS A 54 19.76 9.81 7.87
C LYS A 54 18.67 10.74 8.37
N ALA A 55 18.36 11.80 7.63
CA ALA A 55 17.30 12.74 7.97
C ALA A 55 15.92 12.04 8.06
N PHE A 56 15.65 11.06 7.19
CA PHE A 56 14.43 10.28 7.22
C PHE A 56 14.30 9.46 8.52
N VAL A 57 15.36 8.75 8.93
CA VAL A 57 15.35 7.93 10.15
C VAL A 57 15.22 8.83 11.40
N GLU A 58 15.90 9.97 11.43
CA GLU A 58 15.78 10.95 12.51
C GLU A 58 14.36 11.53 12.62
N LYS A 59 13.71 11.78 11.48
CA LYS A 59 12.33 12.28 11.42
C LYS A 59 11.30 11.24 11.90
N TYR A 60 11.56 9.95 11.68
CA TYR A 60 10.64 8.86 11.99
C TYR A 60 11.21 7.83 13.00
N PRO A 61 11.53 8.25 14.25
CA PRO A 61 12.19 7.37 15.22
C PRO A 61 11.37 6.14 15.62
N LYS A 62 10.03 6.21 15.51
CA LYS A 62 9.16 5.06 15.77
C LYS A 62 9.36 3.95 14.74
N LEU A 63 9.69 4.29 13.50
CA LEU A 63 9.98 3.32 12.45
C LEU A 63 11.25 2.51 12.78
N GLY A 64 12.31 3.18 13.23
CA GLY A 64 13.54 2.52 13.68
C GLY A 64 13.29 1.53 14.81
N LYS A 65 12.54 1.93 15.84
CA LYS A 65 12.15 1.04 16.94
C LYS A 65 11.33 -0.16 16.47
N TRP A 66 10.42 0.04 15.55
CA TRP A 66 9.63 -1.04 14.98
C TRP A 66 10.51 -2.03 14.19
N HIS A 67 11.45 -1.54 13.39
CA HIS A 67 12.44 -2.37 12.70
C HIS A 67 13.27 -3.21 13.66
N ASP A 68 13.72 -2.64 14.79
CA ASP A 68 14.49 -3.36 15.81
C ASP A 68 13.66 -4.43 16.49
N THR A 69 12.37 -4.15 16.75
CA THR A 69 11.42 -5.13 17.30
C THR A 69 11.26 -6.32 16.36
N LEU A 70 10.99 -6.08 15.06
CA LEU A 70 10.85 -7.14 14.06
C LEU A 70 12.11 -8.02 13.95
N GLN A 71 13.28 -7.38 13.91
CA GLN A 71 14.55 -8.11 13.83
C GLN A 71 14.81 -8.95 15.09
N THR A 72 14.50 -8.40 16.26
CA THR A 72 14.68 -9.11 17.54
C THR A 72 13.75 -10.31 17.62
N GLU A 73 12.49 -10.16 17.20
CA GLU A 73 11.51 -11.23 17.16
C GLU A 73 11.96 -12.34 16.20
N ALA A 74 12.35 -11.98 14.96
CA ALA A 74 12.85 -12.94 13.97
C ALA A 74 14.09 -13.72 14.46
N ILE A 75 15.04 -13.06 15.13
CA ILE A 75 16.24 -13.70 15.68
C ILE A 75 15.90 -14.66 16.83
N SER A 76 14.95 -14.27 17.71
CA SER A 76 14.65 -15.03 18.92
C SER A 76 13.70 -16.20 18.70
N THR A 77 12.74 -16.05 17.79
CA THR A 77 11.66 -17.02 17.56
C THR A 77 11.70 -17.71 16.21
N GLY A 78 12.44 -17.14 15.25
CA GLY A 78 12.40 -17.57 13.84
C GLY A 78 11.12 -17.16 13.10
N VAL A 79 10.25 -16.36 13.72
CA VAL A 79 8.96 -15.95 13.18
C VAL A 79 8.70 -14.48 13.50
N VAL A 80 8.04 -13.77 12.61
CA VAL A 80 7.45 -12.44 12.87
C VAL A 80 5.95 -12.57 12.77
N THR A 81 5.24 -12.15 13.82
CA THR A 81 3.77 -12.21 13.87
C THR A 81 3.18 -10.82 13.82
N MET A 82 2.28 -10.60 12.86
CA MET A 82 1.52 -9.37 12.77
C MET A 82 0.34 -9.36 13.74
N TYR A 83 -0.19 -8.16 14.04
CA TYR A 83 -1.41 -7.99 14.86
C TYR A 83 -2.66 -8.66 14.22
N THR A 84 -2.64 -8.94 12.92
CA THR A 84 -3.66 -9.74 12.22
C THR A 84 -3.57 -11.24 12.50
N GLY A 85 -2.51 -11.69 13.18
CA GLY A 85 -2.20 -13.11 13.38
C GLY A 85 -1.42 -13.75 12.23
N GLN A 86 -1.19 -13.05 11.13
CA GLN A 86 -0.36 -13.55 10.02
C GLN A 86 1.09 -13.70 10.47
N GLN A 87 1.71 -14.80 10.10
CA GLN A 87 3.08 -15.15 10.48
C GLN A 87 3.99 -15.25 9.25
N PHE A 88 5.22 -14.75 9.41
CA PHE A 88 6.28 -14.87 8.42
C PHE A 88 7.47 -15.62 9.06
N ALA A 89 7.84 -16.74 8.47
CA ALA A 89 8.92 -17.60 8.97
C ALA A 89 10.29 -17.14 8.49
N PHE A 90 11.23 -17.03 9.41
CA PHE A 90 12.63 -16.67 9.20
C PHE A 90 13.55 -17.60 10.02
N PRO A 91 13.48 -18.94 9.80
CA PRO A 91 14.10 -19.93 10.69
C PRO A 91 15.63 -19.84 10.79
N ASP A 92 16.27 -19.34 9.74
CA ASP A 92 17.75 -19.25 9.65
C ASP A 92 18.30 -17.88 10.02
N THR A 93 17.45 -16.99 10.57
CA THR A 93 17.86 -15.63 10.90
C THR A 93 18.86 -15.61 12.05
N LYS A 94 19.97 -14.92 11.85
CA LYS A 94 21.05 -14.74 12.83
C LYS A 94 21.41 -13.27 12.99
N ARG A 95 21.92 -12.88 14.15
CA ARG A 95 22.49 -11.55 14.36
C ARG A 95 23.84 -11.44 13.65
N LEU A 96 24.00 -10.42 12.81
CA LEU A 96 25.25 -10.11 12.12
C LEU A 96 26.18 -9.26 13.00
N SER A 97 27.46 -9.13 12.63
CA SER A 97 28.45 -8.31 13.33
C SER A 97 28.10 -6.83 13.41
N ASN A 98 27.33 -6.32 12.45
CA ASN A 98 26.82 -4.94 12.43
C ASN A 98 25.56 -4.74 13.29
N GLY A 99 25.12 -5.77 14.03
CA GLY A 99 23.95 -5.74 14.92
C GLY A 99 22.61 -6.03 14.24
N ASN A 100 22.53 -6.03 12.91
CA ASN A 100 21.30 -6.34 12.18
C ASN A 100 21.02 -7.85 12.11
N ALA A 101 19.78 -8.21 11.82
CA ALA A 101 19.40 -9.56 11.47
C ALA A 101 19.87 -9.92 10.05
N SER A 102 20.30 -11.15 9.82
CA SER A 102 20.43 -11.66 8.45
C SER A 102 19.05 -11.66 7.79
N GLY A 103 18.95 -11.17 6.54
CA GLY A 103 17.65 -10.99 5.88
C GLY A 103 16.81 -9.81 6.36
N ALA A 104 17.40 -8.84 7.09
CA ALA A 104 16.71 -7.67 7.63
C ALA A 104 15.79 -6.94 6.64
N PRO A 105 16.10 -6.75 5.34
CA PRO A 105 15.18 -6.15 4.38
C PRO A 105 13.87 -6.94 4.24
N SER A 106 13.93 -8.26 4.13
CA SER A 106 12.73 -9.13 4.04
C SER A 106 11.93 -9.11 5.33
N ILE A 107 12.60 -9.16 6.49
CA ILE A 107 11.96 -9.10 7.81
C ILE A 107 11.14 -7.82 7.98
N LYS A 108 11.63 -6.69 7.46
CA LYS A 108 10.95 -5.39 7.51
C LYS A 108 9.86 -5.23 6.43
N ASN A 109 10.08 -5.83 5.27
CA ASN A 109 9.19 -5.69 4.11
C ASN A 109 7.96 -6.60 4.20
N TYR A 110 8.12 -7.86 4.60
CA TYR A 110 7.05 -8.86 4.58
C TYR A 110 5.80 -8.45 5.39
N PRO A 111 5.92 -7.88 6.60
CA PRO A 111 4.74 -7.40 7.33
C PRO A 111 3.98 -6.30 6.57
N VAL A 112 4.67 -5.38 5.89
CA VAL A 112 4.04 -4.29 5.12
C VAL A 112 3.33 -4.84 3.89
N GLN A 113 4.03 -5.67 3.11
CA GLN A 113 3.45 -6.29 1.89
C GLN A 113 2.34 -7.29 2.25
N GLY A 114 2.52 -8.04 3.33
CA GLY A 114 1.53 -8.98 3.82
C GLY A 114 0.26 -8.29 4.32
N LEU A 115 0.37 -7.11 4.91
CA LEU A 115 -0.80 -6.32 5.29
C LEU A 115 -1.61 -5.93 4.03
N ALA A 116 -0.95 -5.36 3.04
CA ALA A 116 -1.62 -4.92 1.82
C ALA A 116 -2.21 -6.11 1.03
N GLY A 117 -1.37 -7.03 0.57
CA GLY A 117 -1.78 -8.14 -0.28
C GLY A 117 -2.45 -9.30 0.45
N GLY A 118 -2.09 -9.54 1.72
CA GLY A 118 -2.60 -10.67 2.51
C GLY A 118 -3.82 -10.36 3.37
N CYS A 119 -4.10 -9.08 3.65
CA CYS A 119 -5.23 -8.70 4.50
C CYS A 119 -6.16 -7.71 3.81
N VAL A 120 -5.66 -6.56 3.38
CA VAL A 120 -6.49 -5.46 2.84
C VAL A 120 -7.21 -5.87 1.55
N VAL A 121 -6.46 -6.36 0.57
CA VAL A 121 -7.05 -6.78 -0.72
C VAL A 121 -8.04 -7.95 -0.56
N PRO A 122 -7.74 -9.02 0.19
CA PRO A 122 -8.71 -10.10 0.44
C PRO A 122 -9.99 -9.63 1.14
N LEU A 123 -9.92 -8.72 2.11
CA LEU A 123 -11.12 -8.17 2.74
C LEU A 123 -11.97 -7.38 1.76
N ALA A 124 -11.34 -6.53 0.93
CA ALA A 124 -12.03 -5.81 -0.13
C ALA A 124 -12.73 -6.76 -1.13
N LEU A 125 -12.03 -7.84 -1.54
CA LEU A 125 -12.58 -8.87 -2.43
C LEU A 125 -13.79 -9.58 -1.83
N ILE A 126 -13.70 -10.00 -0.58
CA ILE A 126 -14.80 -10.67 0.13
C ILE A 126 -16.02 -9.74 0.21
N HIS A 127 -15.78 -8.48 0.57
CA HIS A 127 -16.85 -7.50 0.64
C HIS A 127 -17.50 -7.26 -0.72
N LEU A 128 -16.69 -7.01 -1.75
CA LEU A 128 -17.18 -6.78 -3.12
C LEU A 128 -17.98 -7.99 -3.65
N GLN A 129 -17.46 -9.20 -3.44
CA GLN A 129 -18.17 -10.42 -3.86
C GLN A 129 -19.52 -10.59 -3.16
N ASN A 130 -19.58 -10.31 -1.86
CA ASN A 130 -20.83 -10.36 -1.10
C ASN A 130 -21.84 -9.33 -1.62
N GLU A 131 -21.39 -8.11 -1.94
CA GLU A 131 -22.24 -7.07 -2.50
C GLU A 131 -22.74 -7.39 -3.91
N ILE A 132 -21.89 -7.99 -4.77
CA ILE A 132 -22.27 -8.49 -6.09
C ILE A 132 -23.41 -9.50 -5.96
N VAL A 133 -23.26 -10.47 -5.08
CA VAL A 133 -24.28 -11.51 -4.86
C VAL A 133 -25.57 -10.89 -4.26
N ARG A 134 -25.43 -10.06 -3.24
CA ARG A 134 -26.58 -9.43 -2.53
C ARG A 134 -27.43 -8.57 -3.47
N LYS A 135 -26.81 -7.86 -4.40
CA LYS A 135 -27.50 -6.96 -5.34
C LYS A 135 -27.92 -7.63 -6.63
N GLY A 136 -27.58 -8.91 -6.83
CA GLY A 136 -27.90 -9.64 -8.05
C GLY A 136 -27.17 -9.10 -9.29
N ILE A 137 -25.95 -8.59 -9.12
CA ILE A 137 -25.11 -8.05 -10.20
C ILE A 137 -24.60 -9.21 -11.07
N THR A 138 -24.64 -9.01 -12.39
CA THR A 138 -24.21 -10.02 -13.37
C THR A 138 -22.71 -10.06 -13.58
N SER A 139 -22.07 -8.91 -13.44
CA SER A 139 -20.61 -8.73 -13.53
C SER A 139 -19.84 -9.63 -12.57
N LYS A 140 -18.62 -10.01 -12.93
CA LYS A 140 -17.80 -10.99 -12.22
C LYS A 140 -16.42 -10.44 -11.87
N ILE A 141 -15.92 -10.76 -10.68
CA ILE A 141 -14.49 -10.65 -10.37
C ILE A 141 -13.78 -11.78 -11.11
N ILE A 142 -12.81 -11.44 -11.95
CA ILE A 142 -12.10 -12.42 -12.80
C ILE A 142 -10.64 -12.58 -12.45
N ASN A 143 -10.02 -11.55 -11.83
CA ASN A 143 -8.61 -11.62 -11.45
C ASN A 143 -8.27 -10.60 -10.37
N THR A 144 -7.12 -10.79 -9.74
CA THR A 144 -6.42 -9.80 -8.92
C THR A 144 -4.95 -9.74 -9.34
N VAL A 145 -4.41 -8.54 -9.45
CA VAL A 145 -2.99 -8.35 -9.78
C VAL A 145 -2.41 -7.41 -8.74
N HIS A 146 -1.59 -7.96 -7.80
CA HIS A 146 -1.02 -7.24 -6.67
C HIS A 146 -2.09 -6.55 -5.79
N ASP A 147 -2.31 -5.27 -5.98
CA ASP A 147 -3.24 -4.39 -5.25
C ASP A 147 -4.47 -4.00 -6.07
N SER A 148 -4.63 -4.55 -7.27
CA SER A 148 -5.77 -4.27 -8.15
C SER A 148 -6.77 -5.42 -8.21
N ILE A 149 -8.04 -5.09 -8.44
CA ILE A 149 -9.15 -6.01 -8.68
C ILE A 149 -9.60 -5.84 -10.13
N VAL A 150 -9.70 -6.95 -10.86
CA VAL A 150 -10.12 -6.96 -12.26
C VAL A 150 -11.50 -7.61 -12.36
N LEU A 151 -12.42 -6.91 -13.03
CA LEU A 151 -13.80 -7.37 -13.23
C LEU A 151 -14.13 -7.47 -14.71
N ASP A 152 -14.92 -8.48 -15.06
CA ASP A 152 -15.65 -8.53 -16.31
C ASP A 152 -17.03 -7.90 -16.06
N VAL A 153 -17.24 -6.73 -16.67
CA VAL A 153 -18.40 -5.89 -16.37
C VAL A 153 -19.50 -6.13 -17.41
N TYR A 154 -20.68 -6.53 -16.95
CA TYR A 154 -21.83 -6.72 -17.80
C TYR A 154 -22.33 -5.35 -18.32
N PRO A 155 -22.69 -5.22 -19.63
CA PRO A 155 -23.16 -3.97 -20.20
C PRO A 155 -24.34 -3.36 -19.43
N GLY A 156 -24.18 -2.10 -19.02
CA GLY A 156 -25.16 -1.37 -18.22
C GLY A 156 -24.95 -1.44 -16.72
N GLU A 157 -23.97 -2.21 -16.24
CA GLU A 157 -23.59 -2.28 -14.80
C GLU A 157 -22.35 -1.45 -14.47
N GLU A 158 -21.76 -0.70 -15.43
CA GLU A 158 -20.46 -0.03 -15.29
C GLU A 158 -20.40 0.88 -14.07
N GLU A 159 -21.35 1.80 -13.93
CA GLU A 159 -21.35 2.78 -12.84
C GLU A 159 -21.58 2.11 -11.47
N VAL A 160 -22.51 1.15 -11.38
CA VAL A 160 -22.80 0.48 -10.11
C VAL A 160 -21.63 -0.39 -9.67
N VAL A 161 -20.99 -1.11 -10.59
CA VAL A 161 -19.84 -1.96 -10.31
C VAL A 161 -18.61 -1.13 -9.95
N ALA A 162 -18.34 -0.05 -10.69
CA ALA A 162 -17.25 0.87 -10.39
C ALA A 162 -17.41 1.46 -8.98
N ARG A 163 -18.60 1.91 -8.62
CA ARG A 163 -18.90 2.45 -7.28
C ARG A 163 -18.75 1.40 -6.18
N MET A 164 -19.26 0.19 -6.41
CA MET A 164 -19.13 -0.91 -5.46
C MET A 164 -17.66 -1.30 -5.24
N THR A 165 -16.87 -1.35 -6.30
CA THR A 165 -15.45 -1.67 -6.23
C THR A 165 -14.67 -0.58 -5.51
N HIS A 166 -14.92 0.69 -5.87
CA HIS A 166 -14.35 1.83 -5.16
C HIS A 166 -14.66 1.78 -3.66
N ASP A 167 -15.92 1.59 -3.30
CA ASP A 167 -16.36 1.54 -1.91
C ASP A 167 -15.76 0.35 -1.15
N ALA A 168 -15.69 -0.82 -1.78
CA ALA A 168 -15.08 -2.00 -1.18
C ALA A 168 -13.59 -1.81 -0.88
N MET A 169 -12.86 -1.13 -1.76
CA MET A 169 -11.42 -0.91 -1.61
C MET A 169 -11.08 0.28 -0.70
N THR A 170 -11.88 1.34 -0.71
CA THR A 170 -11.61 2.54 0.10
C THR A 170 -12.16 2.47 1.52
N LYS A 171 -13.24 1.69 1.75
CA LYS A 171 -13.90 1.55 3.06
C LYS A 171 -13.53 0.26 3.80
N VAL A 172 -12.51 -0.46 3.32
CA VAL A 172 -12.01 -1.68 3.97
C VAL A 172 -11.44 -1.40 5.38
N ASP A 173 -11.05 -0.16 5.66
CA ASP A 173 -10.60 0.32 6.96
C ASP A 173 -11.56 -0.04 8.09
N LYS A 174 -12.86 0.16 7.90
CA LYS A 174 -13.90 -0.15 8.89
C LYS A 174 -13.98 -1.65 9.18
N GLN A 175 -13.95 -2.48 8.13
CA GLN A 175 -13.96 -3.94 8.28
C GLN A 175 -12.68 -4.43 8.97
N PHE A 176 -11.57 -3.78 8.66
CA PHE A 176 -10.29 -4.08 9.28
C PHE A 176 -10.29 -3.74 10.78
N GLU A 177 -10.85 -2.58 11.14
CA GLU A 177 -11.04 -2.20 12.54
C GLU A 177 -11.96 -3.17 13.30
N GLU A 178 -13.08 -3.56 12.71
CA GLU A 178 -14.03 -4.52 13.30
C GLU A 178 -13.40 -5.90 13.51
N GLN A 179 -12.61 -6.38 12.53
CA GLN A 179 -12.03 -7.72 12.57
C GLN A 179 -10.80 -7.83 13.45
N TYR A 180 -9.94 -6.80 13.46
CA TYR A 180 -8.63 -6.85 14.12
C TYR A 180 -8.50 -5.87 15.29
N ASN A 181 -9.52 -5.07 15.57
CA ASN A 181 -9.52 -4.02 16.61
C ASN A 181 -8.35 -3.04 16.47
N VAL A 182 -8.03 -2.67 15.23
CA VAL A 182 -6.93 -1.76 14.88
C VAL A 182 -7.47 -0.55 14.13
N SER A 183 -7.29 0.64 14.69
CA SER A 183 -7.69 1.88 14.07
C SER A 183 -6.83 2.22 12.86
N TRP A 184 -7.48 2.46 11.73
CA TRP A 184 -6.83 2.85 10.49
C TRP A 184 -6.73 4.37 10.39
N GLN A 185 -5.54 4.91 10.30
CA GLN A 185 -5.32 6.36 10.37
C GLN A 185 -5.05 7.03 9.02
N VAL A 186 -4.87 6.24 7.96
CA VAL A 186 -4.55 6.74 6.62
C VAL A 186 -5.66 6.32 5.65
N PRO A 187 -6.31 7.27 4.95
CA PRO A 187 -7.35 6.90 3.98
C PRO A 187 -6.73 6.09 2.84
N LEU A 188 -7.49 5.11 2.36
CA LEU A 188 -7.16 4.39 1.14
C LEU A 188 -7.75 5.14 -0.06
N ALA A 189 -6.99 5.23 -1.12
CA ALA A 189 -7.41 5.79 -2.39
C ALA A 189 -7.23 4.74 -3.49
N VAL A 190 -8.10 4.77 -4.48
CA VAL A 190 -8.06 3.86 -5.64
C VAL A 190 -8.32 4.65 -6.91
N ASP A 191 -7.65 4.25 -7.97
CA ASP A 191 -7.91 4.71 -9.32
C ASP A 191 -8.79 3.66 -10.01
N LEU A 192 -9.76 4.11 -10.80
CA LEU A 192 -10.65 3.28 -11.57
C LEU A 192 -10.33 3.44 -13.05
N GLU A 193 -10.25 2.33 -13.74
CA GLU A 193 -10.06 2.28 -15.19
C GLU A 193 -11.09 1.34 -15.83
N ILE A 194 -11.57 1.68 -17.02
CA ILE A 194 -12.47 0.84 -17.80
C ILE A 194 -12.02 0.80 -19.26
N GLY A 195 -12.16 -0.34 -19.90
CA GLY A 195 -11.82 -0.56 -21.30
C GLY A 195 -12.40 -1.85 -21.83
N LYS A 196 -12.28 -2.08 -23.12
CA LYS A 196 -12.69 -3.33 -23.76
C LYS A 196 -11.69 -4.47 -23.51
N ASP A 197 -10.46 -4.11 -23.29
CA ASP A 197 -9.34 -4.98 -22.97
C ASP A 197 -8.26 -4.20 -22.23
N TRP A 198 -7.19 -4.87 -21.82
CA TRP A 198 -6.11 -4.27 -21.02
C TRP A 198 -5.25 -3.25 -21.78
N LEU A 199 -5.33 -3.20 -23.09
CA LEU A 199 -4.60 -2.24 -23.91
C LEU A 199 -5.37 -0.91 -24.04
N ASP A 200 -6.70 -0.96 -23.97
CA ASP A 200 -7.60 0.19 -24.20
C ASP A 200 -8.27 0.70 -22.91
N MET A 201 -7.58 0.55 -21.76
CA MET A 201 -8.04 1.05 -20.48
C MET A 201 -7.97 2.58 -20.42
N LYS A 202 -9.00 3.20 -19.87
CA LYS A 202 -9.11 4.65 -19.64
C LYS A 202 -9.57 4.92 -18.22
N GLU A 203 -9.07 6.00 -17.66
CA GLU A 203 -9.53 6.48 -16.36
C GLU A 203 -11.05 6.65 -16.34
N TYR A 204 -11.67 6.14 -15.28
CA TYR A 204 -13.11 6.19 -15.07
C TYR A 204 -13.42 6.99 -13.81
N SER A 205 -14.16 8.08 -13.98
CA SER A 205 -14.61 8.92 -12.86
C SER A 205 -16.04 8.58 -12.48
N LEU A 206 -16.25 8.29 -11.21
CA LEU A 206 -17.60 8.09 -10.66
C LEU A 206 -18.42 9.36 -10.79
N THR A 207 -19.63 9.25 -11.32
CA THR A 207 -20.59 10.36 -11.33
C THR A 207 -20.95 10.72 -9.89
N ASN A 208 -20.82 12.00 -9.54
CA ASN A 208 -21.31 12.50 -8.26
C ASN A 208 -22.81 12.25 -8.21
N SER A 209 -23.28 11.40 -7.29
CA SER A 209 -24.70 11.25 -7.01
C SER A 209 -25.19 12.60 -6.51
N ILE A 210 -25.92 13.34 -7.36
CA ILE A 210 -26.79 14.39 -6.89
C ILE A 210 -27.74 13.66 -5.93
N GLU A 211 -27.73 14.06 -4.65
CA GLU A 211 -28.71 13.62 -3.68
C GLU A 211 -30.09 13.80 -4.32
N CYS A 212 -30.73 12.68 -4.70
CA CYS A 212 -32.14 12.71 -4.99
C CYS A 212 -32.84 12.99 -3.64
N ASN A 213 -33.10 14.26 -3.37
CA ASN A 213 -34.11 14.68 -2.42
C ASN A 213 -35.44 14.13 -2.92
N ILE A 214 -35.82 12.96 -2.42
CA ILE A 214 -37.20 12.48 -2.51
C ILE A 214 -37.93 13.22 -1.42
N ASN A 215 -38.67 14.25 -1.86
CA ASN A 215 -39.74 14.89 -1.07
C ASN A 215 -40.90 13.91 -0.80
#